data_e30626b81ee72154120bfa4097772ba6
#
_entry.id   e30626b81ee72154120bfa4097772ba6
#
_cell.length_a   1.000
_cell.length_b   1.000
_cell.length_c   1.000
_cell.angle_alpha   90.00
_cell.angle_beta   90.00
_cell.angle_gamma   90.00
#
_symmetry.space_group_name_H-M   'P 1'
#
loop_
_entity.id
_entity.type
_entity.pdbx_description
1 polymer ?
#
loop_
_entity_poly.entity_id
_entity_poly.type
_entity_poly.pdbx_seq_one_letter_code
_entity_poly.pdbx_strand_id
1 'polypeptide(L)'
;MTDTFSAVSNTATAVGVLVAAWQLWLAHRQSITTFEDSFAREYRMLAARLPTKALLAEPLTEEEHQKHFDEFYHYFDLCNEQAFLHQCRRIRHSTWVYWRDGMASNFKRPAFQRAWSEVCLRANSDFSELRALFPPEPKQKPTDARSA
;
A
#
# COMPACT_ATOMS: atom_id res chain seq x y z
N MET A 1 -32.81 -35.24 39.59
CA MET A 1 -32.35 -33.86 39.81
C MET A 1 -30.95 -33.56 39.24
N THR A 2 -30.06 -34.54 39.13
CA THR A 2 -28.70 -34.40 38.59
C THR A 2 -28.69 -34.14 37.06
N ASP A 3 -29.61 -34.70 36.30
CA ASP A 3 -29.62 -34.61 34.83
C ASP A 3 -30.04 -33.22 34.31
N THR A 4 -30.93 -32.53 35.02
CA THR A 4 -31.33 -31.16 34.66
C THR A 4 -30.24 -30.14 34.94
N PHE A 5 -29.45 -30.35 35.99
CA PHE A 5 -28.31 -29.47 36.36
C PHE A 5 -27.17 -29.60 35.35
N SER A 6 -26.88 -30.83 34.89
CA SER A 6 -25.85 -31.07 33.85
C SER A 6 -26.28 -30.51 32.48
N ALA A 7 -27.54 -30.64 32.12
CA ALA A 7 -28.06 -30.06 30.86
C ALA A 7 -27.99 -28.53 30.84
N VAL A 8 -28.35 -27.87 31.95
CA VAL A 8 -28.25 -26.40 32.08
C VAL A 8 -26.80 -25.92 32.04
N SER A 9 -25.89 -26.63 32.74
CA SER A 9 -24.48 -26.30 32.74
C SER A 9 -23.84 -26.44 31.36
N ASN A 10 -24.15 -27.50 30.61
CA ASN A 10 -23.67 -27.73 29.25
C ASN A 10 -24.20 -26.68 28.27
N THR A 11 -25.46 -26.28 28.41
CA THR A 11 -26.06 -25.24 27.57
C THR A 11 -25.42 -23.88 27.82
N ALA A 12 -25.17 -23.51 29.09
CA ALA A 12 -24.51 -22.27 29.45
C ALA A 12 -23.08 -22.20 28.90
N THR A 13 -22.34 -23.31 28.97
CA THR A 13 -20.99 -23.42 28.40
C THR A 13 -21.01 -23.27 26.87
N ALA A 14 -21.94 -23.92 26.18
CA ALA A 14 -22.08 -23.82 24.72
C ALA A 14 -22.38 -22.37 24.27
N VAL A 15 -23.29 -21.70 24.97
CA VAL A 15 -23.60 -20.28 24.71
C VAL A 15 -22.37 -19.40 24.95
N GLY A 16 -21.63 -19.63 26.04
CA GLY A 16 -20.41 -18.90 26.34
C GLY A 16 -19.34 -19.02 25.26
N VAL A 17 -19.13 -20.22 24.71
CA VAL A 17 -18.20 -20.49 23.61
C VAL A 17 -18.64 -19.75 22.34
N LEU A 18 -19.92 -19.77 22.00
CA LEU A 18 -20.43 -19.05 20.83
C LEU A 18 -20.25 -17.54 20.94
N VAL A 19 -20.52 -16.97 22.12
CA VAL A 19 -20.31 -15.54 22.39
C VAL A 19 -18.82 -15.18 22.28
N ALA A 20 -17.94 -15.99 22.85
CA ALA A 20 -16.49 -15.78 22.76
C ALA A 20 -16.00 -15.85 21.30
N ALA A 21 -16.45 -16.85 20.53
CA ALA A 21 -16.12 -16.96 19.11
C ALA A 21 -16.60 -15.74 18.30
N TRP A 22 -17.82 -15.26 18.57
CA TRP A 22 -18.37 -14.05 17.98
C TRP A 22 -17.53 -12.81 18.31
N GLN A 23 -17.15 -12.64 19.58
CA GLN A 23 -16.31 -11.52 20.02
C GLN A 23 -14.93 -11.54 19.36
N LEU A 24 -14.29 -12.71 19.26
CA LEU A 24 -13.01 -12.89 18.58
C LEU A 24 -13.12 -12.54 17.09
N TRP A 25 -14.18 -12.98 16.43
CA TRP A 25 -14.43 -12.66 15.03
C TRP A 25 -14.63 -11.15 14.82
N LEU A 26 -15.40 -10.50 15.69
CA LEU A 26 -15.62 -9.06 15.63
C LEU A 26 -14.33 -8.26 15.89
N ALA A 27 -13.55 -8.66 16.90
CA ALA A 27 -12.26 -8.06 17.21
C ALA A 27 -11.26 -8.20 16.05
N HIS A 28 -11.23 -9.36 15.39
CA HIS A 28 -10.41 -9.57 14.20
C HIS A 28 -10.81 -8.63 13.04
N ARG A 29 -12.09 -8.46 12.77
CA ARG A 29 -12.57 -7.53 11.73
C ARG A 29 -12.23 -6.07 12.05
N GLN A 30 -12.35 -5.67 13.31
CA GLN A 30 -11.97 -4.32 13.75
C GLN A 30 -10.46 -4.09 13.61
N SER A 31 -9.63 -5.09 13.95
CA SER A 31 -8.19 -5.03 13.80
C SER A 31 -7.77 -4.76 12.34
N ILE A 32 -8.36 -5.46 11.37
CA ILE A 32 -8.08 -5.22 9.94
C ILE A 32 -8.46 -3.79 9.55
N THR A 33 -9.63 -3.30 9.97
CA THR A 33 -10.07 -1.95 9.63
C THR A 33 -9.13 -0.89 10.22
N THR A 34 -8.77 -1.01 11.50
CA THR A 34 -7.84 -0.09 12.16
C THR A 34 -6.47 -0.09 11.48
N PHE A 35 -6.01 -1.26 11.04
CA PHE A 35 -4.77 -1.41 10.30
C PHE A 35 -4.82 -0.70 8.94
N GLU A 36 -5.86 -0.92 8.14
CA GLU A 36 -6.06 -0.24 6.86
C GLU A 36 -6.18 1.28 7.02
N ASP A 37 -6.86 1.75 8.07
CA ASP A 37 -6.99 3.18 8.38
C ASP A 37 -5.65 3.83 8.75
N SER A 38 -4.72 3.08 9.36
CA SER A 38 -3.37 3.59 9.66
C SER A 38 -2.60 3.89 8.38
N PHE A 39 -2.63 3.00 7.39
CA PHE A 39 -2.02 3.23 6.08
C PHE A 39 -2.67 4.39 5.31
N ALA A 40 -4.00 4.49 5.37
CA ALA A 40 -4.70 5.61 4.75
C ALA A 40 -4.32 6.96 5.39
N ARG A 41 -4.04 6.98 6.68
CA ARG A 41 -3.54 8.17 7.39
C ARG A 41 -2.12 8.51 6.96
N GLU A 42 -1.24 7.52 6.91
CA GLU A 42 0.15 7.69 6.49
C GLU A 42 0.23 8.20 5.05
N TYR A 43 -0.55 7.61 4.14
CA TYR A 43 -0.67 8.12 2.78
C TYR A 43 -1.06 9.60 2.73
N ARG A 44 -2.07 10.04 3.53
CA ARG A 44 -2.47 11.44 3.57
C ARG A 44 -1.37 12.36 4.08
N MET A 45 -0.60 11.92 5.08
CA MET A 45 0.54 12.68 5.60
C MET A 45 1.66 12.82 4.56
N LEU A 46 1.96 11.77 3.82
CA LEU A 46 2.94 11.81 2.73
C LEU A 46 2.44 12.66 1.56
N ALA A 47 1.19 12.47 1.15
CA ALA A 47 0.59 13.26 0.06
C ALA A 47 0.57 14.77 0.35
N ALA A 48 0.39 15.15 1.62
CA ALA A 48 0.44 16.56 2.04
C ALA A 48 1.84 17.19 1.95
N ARG A 49 2.90 16.38 1.89
CA ARG A 49 4.29 16.86 1.73
C ARG A 49 4.73 16.92 0.27
N LEU A 50 4.08 16.16 -0.60
CA LEU A 50 4.37 16.18 -2.03
C LEU A 50 3.96 17.52 -2.65
N PRO A 51 4.73 18.03 -3.64
CA PRO A 51 4.37 19.25 -4.34
C PRO A 51 3.00 19.12 -5.01
N THR A 52 2.14 20.10 -4.82
CA THR A 52 0.80 20.13 -5.46
C THR A 52 0.90 20.01 -6.98
N LYS A 53 1.91 20.60 -7.61
CA LYS A 53 2.21 20.46 -9.04
C LYS A 53 2.33 18.99 -9.45
N ALA A 54 3.08 18.18 -8.68
CA ALA A 54 3.23 16.75 -8.95
C ALA A 54 1.88 16.01 -8.88
N LEU A 55 1.03 16.38 -7.93
CA LEU A 55 -0.32 15.81 -7.78
C LEU A 55 -1.29 16.27 -8.88
N LEU A 56 -1.03 17.39 -9.53
CA LEU A 56 -1.79 17.92 -10.68
C LEU A 56 -1.22 17.47 -12.03
N ALA A 57 -0.27 16.52 -12.04
CA ALA A 57 0.41 16.02 -13.24
C ALA A 57 1.24 17.10 -13.98
N GLU A 58 1.64 18.17 -13.27
CA GLU A 58 2.55 19.17 -13.80
C GLU A 58 4.01 18.71 -13.61
N PRO A 59 4.92 19.03 -14.54
CA PRO A 59 6.33 18.72 -14.40
C PRO A 59 6.96 19.56 -13.28
N LEU A 60 7.91 18.97 -12.57
CA LEU A 60 8.75 19.66 -11.61
C LEU A 60 10.04 20.14 -12.25
N THR A 61 10.56 21.28 -11.80
CA THR A 61 11.92 21.73 -12.11
C THR A 61 12.93 20.79 -11.46
N GLU A 62 14.21 20.85 -11.87
CA GLU A 62 15.29 20.07 -11.26
C GLU A 62 15.40 20.35 -9.76
N GLU A 63 15.35 21.60 -9.37
CA GLU A 63 15.44 22.03 -7.98
C GLU A 63 14.26 21.52 -7.14
N GLU A 64 13.02 21.66 -7.65
CA GLU A 64 11.82 21.14 -7.01
C GLU A 64 11.89 19.61 -6.87
N HIS A 65 12.38 18.91 -7.90
CA HIS A 65 12.54 17.45 -7.86
C HIS A 65 13.51 17.01 -6.79
N GLN A 66 14.71 17.59 -6.73
CA GLN A 66 15.72 17.25 -5.74
C GLN A 66 15.27 17.58 -4.32
N LYS A 67 14.59 18.71 -4.13
CA LYS A 67 14.06 19.12 -2.83
C LYS A 67 13.04 18.13 -2.26
N HIS A 68 12.23 17.51 -3.13
CA HIS A 68 11.13 16.62 -2.71
C HIS A 68 11.38 15.15 -3.03
N PHE A 69 12.64 14.78 -3.34
CA PHE A 69 12.97 13.41 -3.71
C PHE A 69 12.71 12.42 -2.57
N ASP A 70 13.00 12.83 -1.32
CA ASP A 70 12.78 11.98 -0.14
C ASP A 70 11.29 11.67 0.08
N GLU A 71 10.40 12.62 -0.19
CA GLU A 71 8.95 12.40 -0.09
C GLU A 71 8.46 11.41 -1.15
N PHE A 72 9.01 11.44 -2.36
CA PHE A 72 8.73 10.44 -3.38
C PHE A 72 9.26 9.06 -2.97
N TYR A 73 10.47 8.98 -2.41
CA TYR A 73 11.03 7.73 -1.91
C TYR A 73 10.14 7.10 -0.86
N HIS A 74 9.74 7.87 0.17
CA HIS A 74 8.83 7.39 1.21
C HIS A 74 7.45 7.00 0.67
N TYR A 75 6.96 7.69 -0.34
CA TYR A 75 5.72 7.30 -1.03
C TYR A 75 5.86 5.92 -1.69
N PHE A 76 6.97 5.65 -2.38
CA PHE A 76 7.19 4.35 -3.01
C PHE A 76 7.42 3.24 -1.99
N ASP A 77 8.05 3.54 -0.87
CA ASP A 77 8.24 2.60 0.24
C ASP A 77 6.88 2.18 0.83
N LEU A 78 6.01 3.13 1.10
CA LEU A 78 4.63 2.86 1.52
C LEU A 78 3.87 2.00 0.50
N CYS A 79 3.98 2.31 -0.78
CA CYS A 79 3.34 1.54 -1.85
C CYS A 79 3.87 0.10 -1.91
N ASN A 80 5.18 -0.09 -1.73
CA ASN A 80 5.81 -1.41 -1.70
C ASN A 80 5.31 -2.24 -0.52
N GLU A 81 5.25 -1.64 0.68
CA GLU A 81 4.70 -2.30 1.86
C GLU A 81 3.23 -2.69 1.67
N GLN A 82 2.41 -1.81 1.10
CA GLN A 82 1.01 -2.11 0.78
C GLN A 82 0.89 -3.31 -0.18
N ALA A 83 1.76 -3.39 -1.19
CA ALA A 83 1.80 -4.52 -2.12
C ALA A 83 2.19 -5.82 -1.42
N PHE A 84 3.21 -5.80 -0.56
CA PHE A 84 3.62 -6.93 0.26
C PHE A 84 2.48 -7.42 1.18
N LEU A 85 1.80 -6.51 1.88
CA LEU A 85 0.70 -6.85 2.77
C LEU A 85 -0.48 -7.46 2.03
N HIS A 86 -0.73 -7.05 0.80
CA HIS A 86 -1.71 -7.69 -0.06
C HIS A 86 -1.31 -9.14 -0.39
N GLN A 87 -0.06 -9.38 -0.77
CA GLN A 87 0.44 -10.74 -1.03
C GLN A 87 0.31 -11.63 0.20
N CYS A 88 0.58 -11.09 1.39
CA CYS A 88 0.41 -11.77 2.68
C CYS A 88 -1.05 -11.92 3.13
N ARG A 89 -2.04 -11.47 2.34
CA ARG A 89 -3.48 -11.48 2.67
C ARG A 89 -3.83 -10.78 3.99
N ARG A 90 -3.06 -9.75 4.35
CA ARG A 90 -3.26 -8.97 5.59
C ARG A 90 -4.18 -7.77 5.42
N ILE A 91 -4.57 -7.44 4.19
CA ILE A 91 -5.52 -6.39 3.85
C ILE A 91 -6.65 -6.95 2.99
N ARG A 92 -7.81 -6.30 3.03
CA ARG A 92 -8.97 -6.71 2.23
C ARG A 92 -8.72 -6.47 0.75
N HIS A 93 -9.22 -7.37 -0.08
CA HIS A 93 -9.08 -7.25 -1.53
C HIS A 93 -9.69 -5.95 -2.08
N SER A 94 -10.84 -5.52 -1.55
CA SER A 94 -11.48 -4.26 -1.95
C SER A 94 -10.60 -3.04 -1.65
N THR A 95 -9.96 -3.02 -0.47
CA THR A 95 -9.03 -1.96 -0.08
C THR A 95 -7.80 -1.95 -0.99
N TRP A 96 -7.26 -3.14 -1.30
CA TRP A 96 -6.14 -3.27 -2.23
C TRP A 96 -6.46 -2.73 -3.62
N VAL A 97 -7.61 -3.09 -4.20
CA VAL A 97 -8.01 -2.60 -5.53
C VAL A 97 -8.04 -1.08 -5.55
N TYR A 98 -8.65 -0.46 -4.53
CA TYR A 98 -8.70 0.99 -4.41
C TYR A 98 -7.30 1.63 -4.31
N TRP A 99 -6.41 1.07 -3.48
CA TRP A 99 -5.04 1.58 -3.32
C TRP A 99 -4.23 1.42 -4.60
N ARG A 100 -4.26 0.25 -5.22
CA ARG A 100 -3.56 -0.04 -6.48
C ARG A 100 -3.98 0.92 -7.61
N ASP A 101 -5.27 1.21 -7.71
CA ASP A 101 -5.77 2.13 -8.74
C ASP A 101 -5.30 3.58 -8.48
N GLY A 102 -5.21 3.99 -7.23
CA GLY A 102 -4.59 5.24 -6.81
C GLY A 102 -3.09 5.29 -7.15
N MET A 103 -2.33 4.23 -6.86
CA MET A 103 -0.94 4.09 -7.26
C MET A 103 -0.80 4.21 -8.77
N ALA A 104 -1.56 3.44 -9.54
CA ALA A 104 -1.51 3.45 -11.00
C ALA A 104 -1.81 4.84 -11.59
N SER A 105 -2.69 5.60 -10.97
CA SER A 105 -2.94 6.99 -11.33
C SER A 105 -1.73 7.89 -11.09
N ASN A 106 -1.06 7.73 -9.92
CA ASN A 106 0.13 8.51 -9.60
C ASN A 106 1.30 8.16 -10.53
N PHE A 107 1.53 6.88 -10.82
CA PHE A 107 2.60 6.43 -11.71
C PHE A 107 2.48 6.92 -13.16
N LYS A 108 1.31 7.43 -13.57
CA LYS A 108 1.14 8.10 -14.89
C LYS A 108 1.59 9.56 -14.89
N ARG A 109 1.86 10.14 -13.73
CA ARG A 109 2.24 11.56 -13.60
C ARG A 109 3.74 11.75 -13.82
N PRO A 110 4.17 12.77 -14.60
CA PRO A 110 5.58 12.95 -14.97
C PRO A 110 6.54 12.99 -13.78
N ALA A 111 6.18 13.70 -12.69
CA ALA A 111 7.02 13.82 -11.51
C ALA A 111 7.25 12.47 -10.80
N PHE A 112 6.20 11.64 -10.72
CA PHE A 112 6.28 10.29 -10.12
C PHE A 112 7.07 9.34 -11.02
N GLN A 113 6.88 9.37 -12.34
CA GLN A 113 7.65 8.55 -13.29
C GLN A 113 9.13 8.84 -13.20
N ARG A 114 9.49 10.12 -13.17
CA ARG A 114 10.88 10.56 -13.03
C ARG A 114 11.48 10.07 -11.72
N ALA A 115 10.81 10.32 -10.59
CA ALA A 115 11.29 9.89 -9.27
C ALA A 115 11.40 8.36 -9.17
N TRP A 116 10.41 7.63 -9.69
CA TRP A 116 10.44 6.16 -9.72
C TRP A 116 11.62 5.61 -10.53
N SER A 117 11.86 6.17 -11.70
CA SER A 117 13.00 5.79 -12.54
C SER A 117 14.32 6.01 -11.81
N GLU A 118 14.46 7.12 -11.08
CA GLU A 118 15.66 7.42 -10.29
C GLU A 118 15.82 6.46 -9.10
N VAL A 119 14.73 6.19 -8.35
CA VAL A 119 14.75 5.19 -7.26
C VAL A 119 15.14 3.82 -7.79
N CYS A 120 14.60 3.40 -8.92
CA CYS A 120 14.94 2.13 -9.54
C CYS A 120 16.42 2.02 -9.95
N LEU A 121 17.06 3.13 -10.27
CA LEU A 121 18.49 3.16 -10.60
C LEU A 121 19.39 3.12 -9.36
N ARG A 122 18.99 3.82 -8.29
CA ARG A 122 19.79 3.98 -7.07
C ARG A 122 19.61 2.79 -6.11
N ALA A 123 18.40 2.29 -5.97
CA ALA A 123 18.01 1.19 -5.06
C ALA A 123 17.70 -0.08 -5.86
N ASN A 124 18.68 -0.68 -6.48
CA ASN A 124 18.52 -1.73 -7.49
C ASN A 124 17.89 -3.02 -6.97
N SER A 125 18.02 -3.35 -5.68
CA SER A 125 17.48 -4.55 -5.02
C SER A 125 16.18 -4.31 -4.25
N ASP A 126 15.80 -3.07 -4.02
CA ASP A 126 14.69 -2.71 -3.17
C ASP A 126 13.39 -2.59 -3.97
N PHE A 127 12.27 -2.54 -3.27
CA PHE A 127 10.94 -2.34 -3.87
C PHE A 127 10.50 -3.48 -4.79
N SER A 128 10.80 -4.74 -4.44
CA SER A 128 10.50 -5.93 -5.26
C SER A 128 9.02 -6.04 -5.64
N GLU A 129 8.12 -5.81 -4.69
CA GLU A 129 6.68 -5.91 -4.89
C GLU A 129 6.16 -4.79 -5.78
N LEU A 130 6.66 -3.58 -5.59
CA LEU A 130 6.26 -2.42 -6.37
C LEU A 130 6.81 -2.49 -7.80
N ARG A 131 8.04 -3.00 -7.99
CA ARG A 131 8.63 -3.25 -9.31
C ARG A 131 7.85 -4.28 -10.12
N ALA A 132 7.31 -5.30 -9.46
CA ALA A 132 6.47 -6.30 -10.12
C ALA A 132 5.16 -5.68 -10.63
N LEU A 133 4.61 -4.68 -9.94
CA LEU A 133 3.39 -3.98 -10.33
C LEU A 133 3.63 -2.87 -11.36
N PHE A 134 4.73 -2.13 -11.18
CA PHE A 134 5.10 -0.97 -11.98
C PHE A 134 6.57 -1.10 -12.41
N PRO A 135 6.88 -1.95 -13.41
CA PRO A 135 8.24 -2.12 -13.88
C PRO A 135 8.77 -0.78 -14.41
N PRO A 136 10.03 -0.43 -14.10
CA PRO A 136 10.65 0.77 -14.66
C PRO A 136 10.69 0.67 -16.19
N GLU A 137 10.49 1.81 -16.86
CA GLU A 137 10.61 1.83 -18.32
C GLU A 137 12.02 1.35 -18.74
N PRO A 138 12.11 0.45 -19.73
CA PRO A 138 13.39 0.02 -20.24
C PRO A 138 14.15 1.24 -20.76
N LYS A 139 15.43 1.40 -20.34
CA LYS A 139 16.30 2.45 -20.87
C LYS A 139 16.22 2.43 -22.39
N GLN A 140 15.70 3.49 -23.00
CA GLN A 140 15.86 3.68 -24.43
C GLN A 140 17.36 3.62 -24.73
N LYS A 141 17.79 2.59 -25.47
CA LYS A 141 19.14 2.57 -26.04
C LYS A 141 19.34 3.89 -26.75
N PRO A 142 20.48 4.57 -26.55
CA PRO A 142 20.83 5.70 -27.41
C PRO A 142 20.69 5.22 -28.85
N THR A 143 19.80 5.84 -29.60
CA THR A 143 19.74 5.61 -31.04
C THR A 143 21.07 6.11 -31.56
N ASP A 144 21.97 5.18 -31.94
CA ASP A 144 23.20 5.50 -32.63
C ASP A 144 22.86 6.31 -33.89
N ALA A 145 22.95 7.63 -33.75
CA ALA A 145 22.96 8.53 -34.88
C ALA A 145 24.33 8.38 -35.60
N ARG A 146 24.54 7.21 -36.21
CA ARG A 146 25.63 6.95 -37.15
C ARG A 146 25.03 6.28 -38.37
N SER A 147 24.54 7.06 -39.27
CA SER A 147 24.47 6.72 -40.70
C SER A 147 24.08 7.98 -41.48
N ALA A 148 25.00 8.84 -41.81
CA ALA A 148 25.02 9.68 -42.98
C ALA A 148 26.46 10.06 -43.31
#